data_234c65963fca171e355fb088a1e75be3
#
_entry.id   234c65963fca171e355fb088a1e75be3
#
_cell.length_a   1.000
_cell.length_b   1.000
_cell.length_c   1.000
_cell.angle_alpha   90.00
_cell.angle_beta   90.00
_cell.angle_gamma   90.00
#
_symmetry.space_group_name_H-M   'P 1'
#
loop_
_entity.id
_entity.type
_entity.pdbx_description
1 polymer ?
#
loop_
_entity_poly.entity_id
_entity_poly.type
_entity_poly.pdbx_seq_one_letter_code
_entity_poly.pdbx_strand_id
1 'polypeptide(L)'
;MKKLIFLAVCLLASGMPAFAQTYQELCDRAVTYTEQDSLPQAETYIRRALKLEPANPHNALLFSNLGTIQRRQRKYEKALESYNFALNIAPRAVPILLNRATIYMELGRNNLAQADYSLVLDLEKDNEEALLMRAYIYMQQRDYKMAKADYERLLKVNPTSYNGRLGLATLEQREGKYEEALRLLNTMIAAKGENRQLSPSQYAMLYVARAGVEKDLHHTDMALVDLEEAISLDS
;
A
#
# COMPACT_ATOMS: atom_id res chain seq x y z
N MET A 1 63.28 -58.26 15.91
CA MET A 1 62.96 -56.95 15.21
C MET A 1 61.56 -57.07 14.62
N LYS A 2 60.56 -56.53 15.32
CA LYS A 2 59.12 -56.55 14.85
C LYS A 2 58.86 -55.27 14.13
N LYS A 3 58.57 -55.31 12.82
CA LYS A 3 58.11 -54.16 12.04
C LYS A 3 56.65 -53.89 12.36
N LEU A 4 56.34 -52.75 12.98
CA LEU A 4 54.99 -52.23 13.08
C LEU A 4 54.57 -51.66 11.72
N ILE A 5 53.52 -52.22 11.14
CA ILE A 5 52.86 -51.70 9.95
C ILE A 5 51.81 -50.73 10.48
N PHE A 6 52.00 -49.43 10.24
CA PHE A 6 50.99 -48.39 10.48
C PHE A 6 49.95 -48.43 9.33
N LEU A 7 48.79 -48.96 9.65
CA LEU A 7 47.64 -48.86 8.75
C LEU A 7 47.06 -47.44 8.87
N ALA A 8 47.31 -46.59 7.89
CA ALA A 8 46.66 -45.32 7.76
C ALA A 8 45.21 -45.56 7.34
N VAL A 9 44.29 -45.45 8.30
CA VAL A 9 42.85 -45.41 8.01
C VAL A 9 42.55 -44.03 7.42
N CYS A 10 42.46 -43.93 6.09
CA CYS A 10 41.86 -42.83 5.43
C CYS A 10 40.36 -42.81 5.81
N LEU A 11 39.99 -42.00 6.78
CA LEU A 11 38.62 -41.59 6.99
C LEU A 11 38.20 -40.77 5.74
N LEU A 12 37.61 -41.48 4.79
CA LEU A 12 36.76 -40.86 3.79
C LEU A 12 35.64 -40.16 4.56
N ALA A 13 35.80 -38.86 4.76
CA ALA A 13 34.69 -38.00 5.13
C ALA A 13 33.69 -38.11 3.97
N SER A 14 32.78 -39.09 4.10
CA SER A 14 31.55 -39.13 3.31
C SER A 14 30.84 -37.82 3.57
N GLY A 15 31.07 -36.84 2.67
CA GLY A 15 30.29 -35.62 2.62
C GLY A 15 28.86 -36.09 2.53
N MET A 16 28.10 -35.90 3.64
CA MET A 16 26.66 -35.95 3.55
C MET A 16 26.27 -35.01 2.42
N PRO A 17 25.46 -35.44 1.44
CA PRO A 17 24.97 -34.51 0.45
C PRO A 17 24.27 -33.42 1.24
N ALA A 18 24.82 -32.21 1.17
CA ALA A 18 24.09 -31.06 1.65
C ALA A 18 22.72 -31.13 0.95
N PHE A 19 21.67 -31.48 1.69
CA PHE A 19 20.33 -31.59 1.13
C PHE A 19 20.08 -30.31 0.37
N ALA A 20 20.05 -30.39 -0.96
CA ALA A 20 19.77 -29.23 -1.80
C ALA A 20 18.39 -28.78 -1.41
N GLN A 21 18.29 -27.53 -0.92
CA GLN A 21 17.01 -26.96 -0.54
C GLN A 21 16.10 -26.95 -1.74
N THR A 22 14.86 -27.41 -1.56
CA THR A 22 13.83 -27.38 -2.58
C THR A 22 13.33 -25.97 -2.79
N TYR A 23 12.72 -25.71 -3.93
CA TYR A 23 12.05 -24.44 -4.21
C TYR A 23 11.06 -24.07 -3.08
N GLN A 24 10.23 -25.04 -2.64
CA GLN A 24 9.26 -24.83 -1.58
C GLN A 24 9.91 -24.44 -0.24
N GLU A 25 10.95 -25.14 0.18
CA GLU A 25 11.69 -24.82 1.41
C GLU A 25 12.30 -23.42 1.37
N LEU A 26 12.76 -22.97 0.20
CA LEU A 26 13.28 -21.62 0.03
C LEU A 26 12.15 -20.58 0.14
N CYS A 27 10.97 -20.87 -0.42
CA CYS A 27 9.78 -20.01 -0.29
C CYS A 27 9.32 -19.93 1.17
N ASP A 28 9.22 -21.05 1.87
CA ASP A 28 8.78 -21.10 3.27
C ASP A 28 9.72 -20.32 4.19
N ARG A 29 11.04 -20.43 3.97
CA ARG A 29 12.02 -19.63 4.69
C ARG A 29 11.90 -18.14 4.39
N ALA A 30 11.63 -17.77 3.14
CA ALA A 30 11.42 -16.38 2.78
C ALA A 30 10.21 -15.79 3.50
N VAL A 31 9.10 -16.53 3.60
CA VAL A 31 7.92 -16.14 4.37
C VAL A 31 8.26 -15.95 5.84
N THR A 32 8.90 -16.96 6.45
CA THR A 32 9.30 -16.89 7.87
C THR A 32 10.16 -15.67 8.19
N TYR A 33 11.17 -15.37 7.34
CA TYR A 33 12.00 -14.19 7.55
C TYR A 33 11.26 -12.87 7.31
N THR A 34 10.25 -12.86 6.42
CA THR A 34 9.40 -11.69 6.20
C THR A 34 8.54 -11.40 7.43
N GLU A 35 7.96 -12.44 8.05
CA GLU A 35 7.18 -12.33 9.29
C GLU A 35 8.02 -11.86 10.49
N GLN A 36 9.31 -12.26 10.53
CA GLN A 36 10.28 -11.84 11.53
C GLN A 36 10.89 -10.46 11.25
N ASP A 37 10.41 -9.74 10.24
CA ASP A 37 10.96 -8.47 9.77
C ASP A 37 12.46 -8.52 9.34
N SER A 38 12.96 -9.70 9.10
CA SER A 38 14.33 -9.97 8.66
C SER A 38 14.45 -9.83 7.13
N LEU A 39 14.19 -8.62 6.61
CA LEU A 39 14.03 -8.35 5.19
C LEU A 39 15.24 -8.74 4.32
N PRO A 40 16.52 -8.57 4.72
CA PRO A 40 17.68 -8.99 3.92
C PRO A 40 17.73 -10.52 3.73
N GLN A 41 17.39 -11.29 4.79
CA GLN A 41 17.34 -12.73 4.73
C GLN A 41 16.19 -13.20 3.83
N ALA A 42 15.00 -12.62 4.00
CA ALA A 42 13.85 -12.89 3.13
C ALA A 42 14.21 -12.68 1.65
N GLU A 43 14.81 -11.54 1.31
CA GLU A 43 15.27 -11.24 -0.05
C GLU A 43 16.25 -12.31 -0.56
N THR A 44 17.19 -12.74 0.28
CA THR A 44 18.18 -13.78 -0.09
C THR A 44 17.49 -15.09 -0.46
N TYR A 45 16.52 -15.55 0.34
CA TYR A 45 15.81 -16.80 0.08
C TYR A 45 14.91 -16.70 -1.15
N ILE A 46 14.23 -15.58 -1.38
CA ILE A 46 13.46 -15.35 -2.61
C ILE A 46 14.37 -15.46 -3.84
N ARG A 47 15.53 -14.77 -3.84
CA ARG A 47 16.47 -14.81 -4.96
C ARG A 47 17.02 -16.22 -5.22
N ARG A 48 17.23 -17.02 -4.18
CA ARG A 48 17.64 -18.42 -4.31
C ARG A 48 16.54 -19.27 -4.94
N ALA A 49 15.28 -19.08 -4.53
CA ALA A 49 14.13 -19.78 -5.12
C ALA A 49 13.98 -19.43 -6.62
N LEU A 50 14.02 -18.13 -6.95
CA LEU A 50 13.95 -17.66 -8.34
C LEU A 50 15.09 -18.20 -9.22
N LYS A 51 16.28 -18.35 -8.65
CA LYS A 51 17.43 -18.93 -9.36
C LYS A 51 17.30 -20.44 -9.55
N LEU A 52 16.69 -21.13 -8.58
CA LEU A 52 16.51 -22.59 -8.63
C LEU A 52 15.50 -22.99 -9.70
N GLU A 53 14.39 -22.27 -9.78
CA GLU A 53 13.31 -22.53 -10.74
C GLU A 53 12.88 -21.25 -11.48
N PRO A 54 13.67 -20.76 -12.43
CA PRO A 54 13.43 -19.47 -13.07
C PRO A 54 12.14 -19.42 -13.93
N ALA A 55 11.67 -20.56 -14.41
CA ALA A 55 10.46 -20.68 -15.23
C ALA A 55 9.21 -21.08 -14.42
N ASN A 56 9.29 -21.14 -13.09
CA ASN A 56 8.15 -21.53 -12.26
C ASN A 56 7.03 -20.45 -12.34
N PRO A 57 5.78 -20.82 -12.68
CA PRO A 57 4.67 -19.87 -12.79
C PRO A 57 4.35 -19.17 -11.45
N HIS A 58 4.68 -19.77 -10.31
CA HIS A 58 4.53 -19.17 -8.99
C HIS A 58 5.53 -18.03 -8.72
N ASN A 59 6.53 -17.84 -9.58
CA ASN A 59 7.50 -16.76 -9.45
C ASN A 59 6.85 -15.37 -9.51
N ALA A 60 5.63 -15.21 -10.07
CA ALA A 60 4.89 -13.96 -9.98
C ALA A 60 4.70 -13.50 -8.52
N LEU A 61 4.35 -14.44 -7.63
CA LEU A 61 4.22 -14.14 -6.20
C LEU A 61 5.57 -13.81 -5.55
N LEU A 62 6.63 -14.56 -5.90
CA LEU A 62 7.97 -14.30 -5.37
C LEU A 62 8.50 -12.92 -5.79
N PHE A 63 8.33 -12.55 -7.05
CA PHE A 63 8.68 -11.21 -7.52
C PHE A 63 7.85 -10.12 -6.84
N SER A 64 6.53 -10.35 -6.62
CA SER A 64 5.68 -9.44 -5.86
C SER A 64 6.17 -9.25 -4.43
N ASN A 65 6.49 -10.34 -3.72
CA ASN A 65 7.02 -10.29 -2.36
C ASN A 65 8.38 -9.59 -2.32
N LEU A 66 9.25 -9.85 -3.30
CA LEU A 66 10.53 -9.18 -3.44
C LEU A 66 10.34 -7.66 -3.60
N GLY A 67 9.42 -7.24 -4.47
CA GLY A 67 9.05 -5.83 -4.64
C GLY A 67 8.57 -5.20 -3.34
N THR A 68 7.72 -5.89 -2.58
CA THR A 68 7.23 -5.41 -1.28
C THR A 68 8.36 -5.26 -0.25
N ILE A 69 9.28 -6.22 -0.17
CA ILE A 69 10.47 -6.15 0.69
C ILE A 69 11.34 -4.95 0.29
N GLN A 70 11.59 -4.77 -0.98
CA GLN A 70 12.40 -3.67 -1.51
C GLN A 70 11.75 -2.30 -1.26
N ARG A 71 10.41 -2.19 -1.35
CA ARG A 71 9.67 -0.99 -0.98
C ARG A 71 9.88 -0.66 0.51
N ARG A 72 9.73 -1.64 1.40
CA ARG A 72 9.99 -1.46 2.85
C ARG A 72 11.42 -1.01 3.14
N GLN A 73 12.38 -1.42 2.30
CA GLN A 73 13.77 -0.97 2.36
C GLN A 73 14.00 0.38 1.64
N ARG A 74 12.94 1.04 1.14
CA ARG A 74 12.98 2.27 0.32
C ARG A 74 13.80 2.15 -0.98
N LYS A 75 13.97 0.93 -1.49
CA LYS A 75 14.64 0.64 -2.76
C LYS A 75 13.61 0.64 -3.90
N TYR A 76 12.99 1.79 -4.14
CA TYR A 76 11.79 1.92 -4.99
C TYR A 76 11.99 1.46 -6.44
N GLU A 77 13.11 1.82 -7.08
CA GLU A 77 13.37 1.41 -8.46
C GLU A 77 13.51 -0.11 -8.58
N LYS A 78 14.20 -0.77 -7.61
CA LYS A 78 14.29 -2.24 -7.58
C LYS A 78 12.93 -2.89 -7.33
N ALA A 79 12.09 -2.27 -6.50
CA ALA A 79 10.74 -2.74 -6.27
C ALA A 79 9.90 -2.67 -7.56
N LEU A 80 10.01 -1.58 -8.34
CA LEU A 80 9.36 -1.47 -9.64
C LEU A 80 9.82 -2.56 -10.62
N GLU A 81 11.14 -2.83 -10.69
CA GLU A 81 11.66 -3.93 -11.50
C GLU A 81 11.04 -5.27 -11.09
N SER A 82 10.97 -5.55 -9.79
CA SER A 82 10.39 -6.79 -9.27
C SER A 82 8.90 -6.89 -9.59
N TYR A 83 8.12 -5.82 -9.41
CA TYR A 83 6.70 -5.84 -9.79
C TYR A 83 6.50 -5.96 -11.31
N ASN A 84 7.38 -5.37 -12.13
CA ASN A 84 7.32 -5.54 -13.56
C ASN A 84 7.57 -7.01 -13.96
N PHE A 85 8.55 -7.70 -13.35
CA PHE A 85 8.72 -9.14 -13.55
C PHE A 85 7.49 -9.94 -13.11
N ALA A 86 6.90 -9.60 -11.98
CA ALA A 86 5.67 -10.24 -11.51
C ALA A 86 4.52 -10.08 -12.51
N LEU A 87 4.32 -8.86 -13.04
CA LEU A 87 3.25 -8.55 -14.00
C LEU A 87 3.53 -9.10 -15.41
N ASN A 88 4.79 -9.35 -15.79
CA ASN A 88 5.10 -10.08 -17.02
C ASN A 88 4.60 -11.54 -16.96
N ILE A 89 4.57 -12.14 -15.76
CA ILE A 89 4.06 -13.49 -15.54
C ILE A 89 2.54 -13.46 -15.33
N ALA A 90 2.04 -12.50 -14.55
CA ALA A 90 0.63 -12.37 -14.17
C ALA A 90 0.10 -10.95 -14.43
N PRO A 91 -0.18 -10.58 -15.70
CA PRO A 91 -0.44 -9.19 -16.09
C PRO A 91 -1.74 -8.60 -15.54
N ARG A 92 -2.64 -9.42 -15.03
CA ARG A 92 -3.94 -9.01 -14.45
C ARG A 92 -4.03 -9.25 -12.95
N ALA A 93 -2.90 -9.42 -12.27
CA ALA A 93 -2.85 -9.60 -10.82
C ALA A 93 -3.10 -8.27 -10.10
N VAL A 94 -4.35 -8.03 -9.70
CA VAL A 94 -4.78 -6.79 -9.05
C VAL A 94 -3.90 -6.40 -7.85
N PRO A 95 -3.53 -7.29 -6.92
CA PRO A 95 -2.67 -6.90 -5.80
C PRO A 95 -1.28 -6.38 -6.25
N ILE A 96 -0.75 -6.90 -7.36
CA ILE A 96 0.56 -6.47 -7.87
C ILE A 96 0.45 -5.10 -8.54
N LEU A 97 -0.64 -4.86 -9.28
CA LEU A 97 -0.95 -3.55 -9.89
C LEU A 97 -1.10 -2.48 -8.81
N LEU A 98 -1.85 -2.74 -7.73
CA LEU A 98 -2.02 -1.83 -6.59
C LEU A 98 -0.68 -1.51 -5.93
N ASN A 99 0.13 -2.53 -5.67
CA ASN A 99 1.45 -2.34 -5.07
C ASN A 99 2.39 -1.51 -5.97
N ARG A 100 2.38 -1.74 -7.28
CA ARG A 100 3.19 -0.96 -8.23
C ARG A 100 2.71 0.49 -8.33
N ALA A 101 1.39 0.69 -8.39
CA ALA A 101 0.78 2.02 -8.38
C ALA A 101 1.18 2.82 -7.14
N THR A 102 1.18 2.18 -5.97
CA THR A 102 1.63 2.81 -4.72
C THR A 102 3.07 3.33 -4.83
N ILE A 103 4.00 2.54 -5.40
CA ILE A 103 5.38 3.01 -5.61
C ILE A 103 5.44 4.17 -6.61
N TYR A 104 4.65 4.11 -7.68
CA TYR A 104 4.58 5.24 -8.60
C TYR A 104 4.11 6.51 -7.91
N MET A 105 3.15 6.40 -6.96
CA MET A 105 2.72 7.54 -6.14
C MET A 105 3.87 8.05 -5.23
N GLU A 106 4.59 7.16 -4.55
CA GLU A 106 5.72 7.51 -3.68
C GLU A 106 6.86 8.20 -4.47
N LEU A 107 6.99 7.92 -5.77
CA LEU A 107 7.95 8.54 -6.68
C LEU A 107 7.40 9.77 -7.41
N GLY A 108 6.16 10.18 -7.14
CA GLY A 108 5.51 11.30 -7.85
C GLY A 108 5.17 11.00 -9.32
N ARG A 109 5.22 9.74 -9.74
CA ARG A 109 4.89 9.29 -11.11
C ARG A 109 3.39 9.06 -11.26
N ASN A 110 2.60 10.11 -10.97
CA ASN A 110 1.14 10.03 -10.85
C ASN A 110 0.45 9.47 -12.09
N ASN A 111 0.93 9.79 -13.30
CA ASN A 111 0.32 9.26 -14.53
C ASN A 111 0.46 7.75 -14.66
N LEU A 112 1.58 7.17 -14.20
CA LEU A 112 1.79 5.72 -14.21
C LEU A 112 0.95 5.04 -13.12
N ALA A 113 0.85 5.64 -11.95
CA ALA A 113 -0.04 5.17 -10.89
C ALA A 113 -1.50 5.17 -11.34
N GLN A 114 -1.95 6.26 -11.99
CA GLN A 114 -3.30 6.38 -12.54
C GLN A 114 -3.62 5.29 -13.57
N ALA A 115 -2.65 4.95 -14.43
CA ALA A 115 -2.82 3.87 -15.41
C ALA A 115 -3.03 2.52 -14.72
N ASP A 116 -2.22 2.20 -13.70
CA ASP A 116 -2.37 0.95 -12.94
C ASP A 116 -3.71 0.91 -12.19
N TYR A 117 -4.10 1.99 -11.48
CA TYR A 117 -5.41 2.04 -10.82
C TYR A 117 -6.58 1.93 -11.82
N SER A 118 -6.45 2.50 -13.01
CA SER A 118 -7.47 2.36 -14.05
C SER A 118 -7.58 0.91 -14.53
N LEU A 119 -6.46 0.23 -14.73
CA LEU A 119 -6.46 -1.19 -15.08
C LEU A 119 -7.07 -2.05 -13.95
N VAL A 120 -6.80 -1.72 -12.67
CA VAL A 120 -7.48 -2.37 -11.54
C VAL A 120 -8.98 -2.19 -11.64
N LEU A 121 -9.46 -0.98 -11.92
CA LEU A 121 -10.90 -0.68 -12.03
C LEU A 121 -11.56 -1.28 -13.27
N ASP A 122 -10.81 -1.58 -14.31
CA ASP A 122 -11.29 -2.37 -15.44
C ASP A 122 -11.49 -3.86 -15.09
N LEU A 123 -10.70 -4.37 -14.12
CA LEU A 123 -10.78 -5.74 -13.63
C LEU A 123 -11.78 -5.89 -12.48
N GLU A 124 -11.73 -4.97 -11.54
CA GLU A 124 -12.53 -4.91 -10.31
C GLU A 124 -13.15 -3.53 -10.19
N LYS A 125 -14.30 -3.37 -10.81
CA LYS A 125 -14.96 -2.07 -10.94
C LYS A 125 -15.14 -1.30 -9.63
N ASP A 126 -15.34 -2.00 -8.53
CA ASP A 126 -15.67 -1.45 -7.23
C ASP A 126 -14.51 -1.60 -6.22
N ASN A 127 -13.27 -1.68 -6.73
CA ASN A 127 -12.09 -1.72 -5.86
C ASN A 127 -11.92 -0.37 -5.15
N GLU A 128 -12.15 -0.38 -3.83
CA GLU A 128 -12.17 0.84 -3.00
C GLU A 128 -10.83 1.58 -3.00
N GLU A 129 -9.72 0.85 -2.92
CA GLU A 129 -8.38 1.45 -2.92
C GLU A 129 -8.09 2.15 -4.25
N ALA A 130 -8.39 1.50 -5.36
CA ALA A 130 -8.16 2.06 -6.68
C ALA A 130 -9.05 3.29 -6.94
N LEU A 131 -10.33 3.28 -6.52
CA LEU A 131 -11.22 4.43 -6.61
C LEU A 131 -10.68 5.61 -5.78
N LEU A 132 -10.30 5.36 -4.53
CA LEU A 132 -9.78 6.38 -3.64
C LEU A 132 -8.50 7.01 -4.19
N MET A 133 -7.54 6.18 -4.57
CA MET A 133 -6.22 6.67 -4.98
C MET A 133 -6.26 7.34 -6.34
N ARG A 134 -7.12 6.88 -7.27
CA ARG A 134 -7.30 7.54 -8.55
C ARG A 134 -8.02 8.89 -8.41
N ALA A 135 -9.04 8.97 -7.55
CA ALA A 135 -9.67 10.24 -7.19
C ALA A 135 -8.66 11.23 -6.62
N TYR A 136 -7.78 10.77 -5.72
CA TYR A 136 -6.70 11.61 -5.18
C TYR A 136 -5.77 12.13 -6.28
N ILE A 137 -5.38 11.30 -7.26
CA ILE A 137 -4.56 11.74 -8.40
C ILE A 137 -5.29 12.80 -9.23
N TYR A 138 -6.59 12.60 -9.53
CA TYR A 138 -7.39 13.58 -10.25
C TYR A 138 -7.50 14.90 -9.48
N MET A 139 -7.60 14.87 -8.15
CA MET A 139 -7.55 16.07 -7.31
C MET A 139 -6.24 16.84 -7.48
N GLN A 140 -5.09 16.15 -7.51
CA GLN A 140 -3.80 16.78 -7.75
C GLN A 140 -3.69 17.40 -9.15
N GLN A 141 -4.31 16.77 -10.14
CA GLN A 141 -4.38 17.24 -11.52
C GLN A 141 -5.43 18.35 -11.73
N ARG A 142 -6.21 18.68 -10.70
CA ARG A 142 -7.38 19.58 -10.74
C ARG A 142 -8.50 19.11 -11.67
N ASP A 143 -8.53 17.82 -12.00
CA ASP A 143 -9.67 17.20 -12.71
C ASP A 143 -10.75 16.82 -11.69
N TYR A 144 -11.42 17.86 -11.17
CA TYR A 144 -12.43 17.70 -10.13
C TYR A 144 -13.63 16.86 -10.58
N LYS A 145 -13.95 16.90 -11.88
CA LYS A 145 -15.05 16.10 -12.44
C LYS A 145 -14.77 14.61 -12.31
N MET A 146 -13.57 14.17 -12.69
CA MET A 146 -13.18 12.76 -12.59
C MET A 146 -12.96 12.34 -11.14
N ALA A 147 -12.36 13.21 -10.32
CA ALA A 147 -12.21 12.95 -8.89
C ALA A 147 -13.57 12.73 -8.22
N LYS A 148 -14.56 13.58 -8.51
CA LYS A 148 -15.92 13.47 -7.97
C LYS A 148 -16.57 12.15 -8.35
N ALA A 149 -16.47 11.74 -9.61
CA ALA A 149 -17.03 10.49 -10.10
C ALA A 149 -16.47 9.26 -9.34
N ASP A 150 -15.16 9.24 -9.08
CA ASP A 150 -14.53 8.15 -8.34
C ASP A 150 -14.91 8.18 -6.84
N TYR A 151 -14.94 9.35 -6.18
CA TYR A 151 -15.41 9.46 -4.79
C TYR A 151 -16.87 9.07 -4.63
N GLU A 152 -17.75 9.55 -5.52
CA GLU A 152 -19.17 9.17 -5.47
C GLU A 152 -19.36 7.66 -5.68
N ARG A 153 -18.57 7.05 -6.56
CA ARG A 153 -18.59 5.62 -6.75
C ARG A 153 -18.09 4.87 -5.52
N LEU A 154 -16.97 5.30 -4.93
CA LEU A 154 -16.46 4.77 -3.67
C LEU A 154 -17.54 4.81 -2.59
N LEU A 155 -18.26 5.93 -2.46
CA LEU A 155 -19.31 6.09 -1.45
C LEU A 155 -20.58 5.29 -1.75
N LYS A 156 -20.83 4.86 -2.99
CA LYS A 156 -21.87 3.87 -3.30
C LYS A 156 -21.49 2.47 -2.83
N VAL A 157 -20.20 2.10 -2.94
CA VAL A 157 -19.67 0.81 -2.49
C VAL A 157 -19.54 0.79 -0.96
N ASN A 158 -18.95 1.82 -0.41
CA ASN A 158 -18.70 1.98 1.03
C ASN A 158 -19.19 3.36 1.51
N PRO A 159 -20.49 3.47 1.86
CA PRO A 159 -21.07 4.75 2.31
C PRO A 159 -20.43 5.34 3.56
N THR A 160 -19.72 4.51 4.33
CA THR A 160 -19.05 4.92 5.58
C THR A 160 -17.55 5.16 5.41
N SER A 161 -17.03 5.12 4.18
CA SER A 161 -15.61 5.38 3.91
C SER A 161 -15.21 6.76 4.41
N TYR A 162 -14.37 6.79 5.45
CA TYR A 162 -13.81 8.02 6.01
C TYR A 162 -13.07 8.84 4.94
N ASN A 163 -12.12 8.19 4.25
CA ASN A 163 -11.30 8.85 3.23
C ASN A 163 -12.14 9.30 2.02
N GLY A 164 -13.14 8.52 1.63
CA GLY A 164 -14.05 8.88 0.54
C GLY A 164 -14.87 10.14 0.87
N ARG A 165 -15.44 10.21 2.08
CA ARG A 165 -16.22 11.38 2.53
C ARG A 165 -15.35 12.61 2.71
N LEU A 166 -14.18 12.46 3.34
CA LEU A 166 -13.23 13.57 3.53
C LEU A 166 -12.69 14.07 2.19
N GLY A 167 -12.37 13.15 1.26
CA GLY A 167 -11.95 13.50 -0.08
C GLY A 167 -13.02 14.28 -0.86
N LEU A 168 -14.28 13.85 -0.78
CA LEU A 168 -15.40 14.56 -1.41
C LEU A 168 -15.62 15.94 -0.77
N ALA A 169 -15.55 16.06 0.56
CA ALA A 169 -15.67 17.35 1.23
C ALA A 169 -14.55 18.33 0.81
N THR A 170 -13.32 17.82 0.71
CA THR A 170 -12.18 18.61 0.22
C THR A 170 -12.38 19.05 -1.23
N LEU A 171 -12.95 18.17 -2.07
CA LEU A 171 -13.27 18.51 -3.45
C LEU A 171 -14.33 19.60 -3.53
N GLU A 172 -15.43 19.48 -2.78
CA GLU A 172 -16.50 20.50 -2.76
C GLU A 172 -15.96 21.85 -2.27
N GLN A 173 -15.07 21.88 -1.27
CA GLN A 173 -14.35 23.09 -0.86
C GLN A 173 -13.53 23.69 -2.01
N ARG A 174 -12.76 22.85 -2.75
CA ARG A 174 -11.95 23.33 -3.89
C ARG A 174 -12.77 23.88 -5.04
N GLU A 175 -13.99 23.39 -5.21
CA GLU A 175 -14.96 23.93 -6.17
C GLU A 175 -15.72 25.16 -5.66
N GLY A 176 -15.47 25.62 -4.42
CA GLY A 176 -16.16 26.76 -3.79
C GLY A 176 -17.56 26.44 -3.28
N LYS A 177 -17.92 25.16 -3.17
CA LYS A 177 -19.20 24.67 -2.65
C LYS A 177 -19.11 24.44 -1.15
N TYR A 178 -18.92 25.52 -0.42
CA TYR A 178 -18.56 25.50 1.00
C TYR A 178 -19.67 24.90 1.89
N GLU A 179 -20.94 25.21 1.61
CA GLU A 179 -22.07 24.66 2.35
C GLU A 179 -22.16 23.14 2.24
N GLU A 180 -21.89 22.59 1.04
CA GLU A 180 -21.88 21.15 0.83
C GLU A 180 -20.70 20.48 1.54
N ALA A 181 -19.52 21.10 1.48
CA ALA A 181 -18.36 20.64 2.23
C ALA A 181 -18.63 20.62 3.75
N LEU A 182 -19.21 21.70 4.30
CA LEU A 182 -19.60 21.76 5.71
C LEU A 182 -20.63 20.68 6.07
N ARG A 183 -21.64 20.47 5.22
CA ARG A 183 -22.65 19.44 5.44
C ARG A 183 -22.02 18.05 5.58
N LEU A 184 -21.09 17.70 4.69
CA LEU A 184 -20.36 16.43 4.75
C LEU A 184 -19.53 16.30 6.03
N LEU A 185 -18.74 17.33 6.36
CA LEU A 185 -17.88 17.34 7.54
C LEU A 185 -18.68 17.30 8.85
N ASN A 186 -19.75 18.10 8.95
CA ASN A 186 -20.64 18.11 10.11
C ASN A 186 -21.30 16.75 10.33
N THR A 187 -21.74 16.08 9.26
CA THR A 187 -22.30 14.72 9.36
C THR A 187 -21.29 13.72 9.91
N MET A 188 -20.02 13.82 9.49
CA MET A 188 -18.94 12.93 9.99
C MET A 188 -18.61 13.22 11.46
N ILE A 189 -18.57 14.48 11.86
CA ILE A 189 -18.26 14.90 13.24
C ILE A 189 -19.43 14.53 14.18
N ALA A 190 -20.68 14.76 13.76
CA ALA A 190 -21.88 14.45 14.56
C ALA A 190 -22.03 12.94 14.86
N ALA A 191 -21.48 12.07 14.03
CA ALA A 191 -21.45 10.63 14.27
C ALA A 191 -20.50 10.20 15.43
N LYS A 192 -19.87 11.17 16.14
CA LYS A 192 -19.06 10.93 17.36
C LYS A 192 -19.95 10.29 18.43
N GLY A 193 -19.80 9.00 18.66
CA GLY A 193 -20.60 8.25 19.65
C GLY A 193 -21.46 7.13 19.09
N GLU A 194 -21.59 7.03 17.78
CA GLU A 194 -22.23 5.86 17.14
C GLU A 194 -21.24 4.70 16.96
N ASN A 195 -21.73 3.46 16.77
CA ASN A 195 -20.99 2.19 16.82
C ASN A 195 -19.71 2.05 15.96
N ARG A 196 -19.26 3.08 15.27
CA ARG A 196 -17.96 3.18 14.58
C ARG A 196 -17.30 4.50 14.93
N GLN A 197 -16.65 4.54 16.09
CA GLN A 197 -15.86 5.70 16.49
C GLN A 197 -14.61 5.82 15.60
N LEU A 198 -14.44 7.00 15.01
CA LEU A 198 -13.18 7.41 14.42
C LEU A 198 -12.13 7.54 15.54
N SER A 199 -10.84 7.38 15.18
CA SER A 199 -9.77 7.66 16.13
C SER A 199 -9.71 9.15 16.48
N PRO A 200 -9.12 9.54 17.64
CA PRO A 200 -8.91 10.95 17.97
C PRO A 200 -8.20 11.72 16.85
N SER A 201 -7.17 11.15 16.25
CA SER A 201 -6.47 11.74 15.11
C SER A 201 -7.37 11.94 13.89
N GLN A 202 -8.30 11.01 13.59
CA GLN A 202 -9.26 11.20 12.50
C GLN A 202 -10.24 12.33 12.79
N TYR A 203 -10.73 12.46 14.04
CA TYR A 203 -11.54 13.61 14.42
C TYR A 203 -10.76 14.92 14.33
N ALA A 204 -9.51 14.97 14.79
CA ALA A 204 -8.65 16.14 14.64
C ALA A 204 -8.54 16.56 13.16
N MET A 205 -8.35 15.60 12.25
CA MET A 205 -8.32 15.88 10.81
C MET A 205 -9.65 16.46 10.29
N LEU A 206 -10.81 15.99 10.79
CA LEU A 206 -12.12 16.54 10.40
C LEU A 206 -12.29 17.98 10.87
N TYR A 207 -11.89 18.28 12.10
CA TYR A 207 -11.94 19.65 12.63
C TYR A 207 -11.00 20.58 11.85
N VAL A 208 -9.77 20.14 11.52
CA VAL A 208 -8.87 20.91 10.66
C VAL A 208 -9.47 21.14 9.27
N ALA A 209 -10.10 20.13 8.67
CA ALA A 209 -10.75 20.25 7.37
C ALA A 209 -11.93 21.25 7.45
N ARG A 210 -12.77 21.20 8.52
CA ARG A 210 -13.89 22.11 8.70
C ARG A 210 -13.41 23.54 8.96
N ALA A 211 -12.38 23.71 9.78
CA ALA A 211 -11.75 25.03 10.00
C ALA A 211 -11.25 25.65 8.69
N GLY A 212 -10.73 24.82 7.76
CA GLY A 212 -10.34 25.30 6.44
C GLY A 212 -11.52 25.85 5.63
N VAL A 213 -12.66 25.19 5.66
CA VAL A 213 -13.89 25.64 4.98
C VAL A 213 -14.46 26.90 5.65
N GLU A 214 -14.52 26.93 7.00
CA GLU A 214 -15.00 28.10 7.76
C GLU A 214 -14.12 29.33 7.50
N LYS A 215 -12.79 29.14 7.39
CA LYS A 215 -11.85 30.20 7.00
C LYS A 215 -12.17 30.76 5.61
N ASP A 216 -12.43 29.86 4.64
CA ASP A 216 -12.76 30.29 3.26
C ASP A 216 -14.11 31.09 3.22
N LEU A 217 -15.02 30.83 4.18
CA LEU A 217 -16.24 31.56 4.40
C LEU A 217 -16.06 32.83 5.27
N HIS A 218 -14.84 33.15 5.70
CA HIS A 218 -14.51 34.25 6.62
C HIS A 218 -15.10 34.10 8.04
N HIS A 219 -15.49 32.91 8.46
CA HIS A 219 -15.97 32.58 9.80
C HIS A 219 -14.82 32.30 10.75
N THR A 220 -13.97 33.29 11.01
CA THR A 220 -12.69 33.12 11.73
C THR A 220 -12.86 32.54 13.12
N ASP A 221 -13.91 32.95 13.86
CA ASP A 221 -14.14 32.44 15.23
C ASP A 221 -14.49 30.96 15.23
N MET A 222 -15.28 30.47 14.28
CA MET A 222 -15.62 29.05 14.13
C MET A 222 -14.38 28.22 13.74
N ALA A 223 -13.57 28.76 12.83
CA ALA A 223 -12.32 28.11 12.44
C ALA A 223 -11.36 27.98 13.62
N LEU A 224 -11.26 28.98 14.50
CA LEU A 224 -10.41 28.93 15.70
C LEU A 224 -10.89 27.86 16.69
N VAL A 225 -12.20 27.78 16.96
CA VAL A 225 -12.78 26.75 17.83
C VAL A 225 -12.46 25.34 17.31
N ASP A 226 -12.59 25.11 16.01
CA ASP A 226 -12.27 23.82 15.40
C ASP A 226 -10.77 23.47 15.52
N LEU A 227 -9.87 24.45 15.34
CA LEU A 227 -8.44 24.22 15.49
C LEU A 227 -8.06 23.92 16.95
N GLU A 228 -8.69 24.58 17.93
CA GLU A 228 -8.50 24.29 19.35
C GLU A 228 -8.94 22.85 19.68
N GLU A 229 -10.11 22.43 19.18
CA GLU A 229 -10.59 21.06 19.38
C GLU A 229 -9.65 20.03 18.70
N ALA A 230 -9.15 20.34 17.50
CA ALA A 230 -8.18 19.47 16.82
C ALA A 230 -6.90 19.29 17.63
N ILE A 231 -6.36 20.36 18.21
CA ILE A 231 -5.15 20.33 19.07
C ILE A 231 -5.41 19.51 20.34
N SER A 232 -6.60 19.64 20.93
CA SER A 232 -6.95 18.90 22.15
C SER A 232 -7.00 17.38 21.94
N LEU A 233 -7.28 16.95 20.72
CA LEU A 233 -7.36 15.53 20.33
C LEU A 233 -6.01 14.91 19.96
N ASP A 234 -5.00 15.72 19.64
CA ASP A 234 -3.66 15.27 19.22
C ASP A 234 -2.63 15.32 20.38
N SER A 235 -3.10 15.56 21.60
CA SER A 235 -2.27 15.78 22.83
C SER A 235 -1.94 14.48 23.58
#